data_bd58a9f8c69ca50cf31e8facfb7e18bf
#
_entry.id   bd58a9f8c69ca50cf31e8facfb7e18bf
#
_cell.length_a   1.000
_cell.length_b   1.000
_cell.length_c   1.000
_cell.angle_alpha   90.00
_cell.angle_beta   90.00
_cell.angle_gamma   90.00
#
_symmetry.space_group_name_H-M   'P 1'
#
loop_
_entity.id
_entity.type
_entity.pdbx_description
1 polymer ?
#
loop_
_entity_poly.entity_id
_entity_poly.type
_entity_poly.pdbx_seq_one_letter_code
_entity_poly.pdbx_strand_id
1 'polypeptide(L)'
;MPQPTKQYKPDPAGRKGKAPAPAVRNQQPPNSATTRRATSNAQTPRRSKREADDDVAEDPELIQLDAVQSTLYSPSPEQHLLDLILAAFKDDALTGEEKAERLRTIKTLFFNREYNAIFTNQDLLPVYASEYIPGRALCYRRMFMTNRHLRGVLRTGGRVVCLGAGNGSELLGVAAAMAGMERLEPPPAADALVSVHIQDLSQYGSVLQALEGAVRERYAIPPARLMVETSTSDLLAPTTEQLEALTTTLSAATLTTAFFVLNELLATNKGAFVRFITLLLRSMAPGALFLVVDSAGSFSECAVGSQNYMVYHLLDNVAGLEILESSDSVWYRYPTTLAYPTKIQNMRHFVRLYRKS
;
A
#
# COMPACT_ATOMS: atom_id res chain seq x y z
N MET A 1 -59.63 21.12 -8.61
CA MET A 1 -60.59 20.38 -7.77
C MET A 1 -59.96 19.06 -7.38
N PRO A 2 -60.08 18.67 -6.15
CA PRO A 2 -59.22 17.68 -5.51
C PRO A 2 -59.90 16.32 -5.27
N GLN A 3 -59.04 15.31 -5.00
CA GLN A 3 -59.23 14.20 -4.07
C GLN A 3 -59.85 12.88 -4.59
N PRO A 4 -59.69 11.71 -3.87
CA PRO A 4 -59.13 11.52 -2.55
C PRO A 4 -58.18 10.29 -2.36
N THR A 5 -57.43 10.40 -1.31
CA THR A 5 -56.75 9.41 -0.46
C THR A 5 -57.55 8.13 -0.14
N LYS A 6 -56.87 6.96 -0.09
CA LYS A 6 -57.33 5.81 0.70
C LYS A 6 -56.28 5.43 1.75
N GLN A 7 -56.67 5.65 2.99
CA GLN A 7 -56.07 5.13 4.21
C GLN A 7 -56.28 3.60 4.27
N TYR A 8 -55.25 2.89 4.75
CA TYR A 8 -55.42 1.53 5.24
C TYR A 8 -55.08 1.49 6.73
N LYS A 9 -56.09 1.06 7.52
CA LYS A 9 -55.95 0.85 8.97
C LYS A 9 -55.50 -0.59 9.25
N PRO A 10 -54.81 -0.85 10.36
CA PRO A 10 -54.47 -2.19 10.80
C PRO A 10 -55.55 -2.76 11.71
N ASP A 11 -55.65 -4.08 11.71
CA ASP A 11 -56.42 -4.83 12.72
C ASP A 11 -55.54 -5.91 13.38
N PRO A 12 -55.82 -6.20 14.65
CA PRO A 12 -54.89 -6.88 15.55
C PRO A 12 -55.32 -8.27 15.97
N ALA A 13 -54.38 -8.95 16.64
CA ALA A 13 -54.57 -9.99 17.65
C ALA A 13 -54.76 -11.45 17.24
N GLY A 14 -53.93 -12.28 17.79
CA GLY A 14 -54.42 -13.45 18.43
C GLY A 14 -53.50 -14.67 18.59
N ARG A 15 -52.85 -14.75 19.72
CA ARG A 15 -52.71 -15.89 20.61
C ARG A 15 -51.74 -17.05 20.34
N LYS A 16 -50.80 -17.15 21.24
CA LYS A 16 -50.49 -18.31 22.14
C LYS A 16 -50.00 -19.61 21.46
N GLY A 17 -48.87 -20.12 21.73
CA GLY A 17 -48.16 -20.38 22.98
C GLY A 17 -47.71 -21.85 22.98
N LYS A 18 -46.48 -22.11 23.29
CA LYS A 18 -45.98 -23.19 24.13
C LYS A 18 -44.50 -23.48 23.91
N ALA A 19 -43.77 -23.26 24.94
CA ALA A 19 -42.49 -23.91 25.24
C ALA A 19 -42.78 -25.18 26.07
N PRO A 20 -41.79 -25.90 26.62
CA PRO A 20 -40.42 -26.26 26.22
C PRO A 20 -40.07 -27.75 26.41
N ALA A 21 -38.88 -28.15 26.00
CA ALA A 21 -37.96 -29.19 26.52
C ALA A 21 -38.44 -30.65 26.60
N PRO A 22 -37.58 -31.69 26.67
CA PRO A 22 -36.36 -31.71 27.47
C PRO A 22 -35.12 -32.41 26.85
N ALA A 23 -34.02 -32.23 27.53
CA ALA A 23 -32.75 -32.92 27.40
C ALA A 23 -32.85 -34.44 27.60
N VAL A 24 -32.03 -35.20 26.88
CA VAL A 24 -31.64 -36.53 27.22
C VAL A 24 -30.13 -36.69 27.16
N ARG A 25 -29.68 -37.29 28.21
CA ARG A 25 -28.35 -37.48 28.77
C ARG A 25 -27.75 -38.79 28.27
N ASN A 26 -26.43 -38.80 28.08
CA ASN A 26 -25.49 -39.93 28.26
C ASN A 26 -25.78 -41.30 27.70
N GLN A 27 -24.77 -41.79 26.98
CA GLN A 27 -24.06 -43.03 27.40
C GLN A 27 -22.89 -43.37 26.46
N GLN A 28 -21.66 -43.39 26.99
CA GLN A 28 -20.61 -44.31 26.55
C GLN A 28 -20.91 -45.70 27.15
N PRO A 29 -20.51 -46.84 26.64
CA PRO A 29 -19.17 -47.42 26.50
C PRO A 29 -19.07 -48.52 25.40
N PRO A 30 -18.16 -49.50 25.41
CA PRO A 30 -16.75 -49.57 25.83
C PRO A 30 -15.76 -50.11 24.74
N ASN A 31 -14.50 -50.13 25.11
CA ASN A 31 -13.34 -50.72 24.45
C ASN A 31 -13.54 -52.16 23.93
N SER A 32 -12.97 -52.47 22.78
CA SER A 32 -12.32 -53.77 22.55
C SER A 32 -11.16 -53.62 21.58
N ALA A 33 -10.14 -54.39 21.87
CA ALA A 33 -8.79 -54.31 21.40
C ALA A 33 -8.52 -55.02 20.05
N THR A 34 -7.39 -54.68 19.46
CA THR A 34 -6.46 -55.47 18.66
C THR A 34 -6.77 -55.67 17.17
N THR A 35 -6.01 -55.07 16.27
CA THR A 35 -5.04 -55.79 15.44
C THR A 35 -4.11 -54.80 14.68
N ARG A 36 -2.82 -55.05 14.79
CA ARG A 36 -1.72 -54.36 14.11
C ARG A 36 -1.78 -54.54 12.58
N ARG A 37 -1.66 -53.42 11.83
CA ARG A 37 -1.04 -53.48 10.49
C ARG A 37 -0.27 -52.21 10.24
N ALA A 38 1.03 -52.38 10.08
CA ALA A 38 1.96 -51.36 9.75
C ALA A 38 1.69 -50.83 8.33
N THR A 39 1.56 -49.51 8.19
CA THR A 39 1.80 -48.81 6.92
C THR A 39 2.59 -47.54 7.22
N SER A 40 3.64 -47.38 6.47
CA SER A 40 4.67 -46.39 6.51
C SER A 40 4.17 -44.94 6.65
N ASN A 41 4.60 -44.30 7.72
CA ASN A 41 4.55 -42.85 7.91
C ASN A 41 5.61 -42.18 7.03
N ALA A 42 5.17 -41.56 5.95
CA ALA A 42 5.93 -40.48 5.35
C ALA A 42 5.75 -39.25 6.25
N GLN A 43 6.71 -39.00 7.13
CA GLN A 43 6.83 -37.78 7.89
C GLN A 43 7.23 -36.67 6.93
N THR A 44 6.28 -35.79 6.63
CA THR A 44 6.59 -34.44 6.18
C THR A 44 7.44 -33.77 7.27
N PRO A 45 8.59 -33.18 6.96
CA PRO A 45 9.37 -32.51 7.96
C PRO A 45 8.59 -31.31 8.49
N ARG A 46 8.22 -31.36 9.77
CA ARG A 46 7.84 -30.18 10.54
C ARG A 46 9.01 -29.20 10.49
N ARG A 47 8.90 -28.20 9.63
CA ARG A 47 9.77 -27.05 9.62
C ARG A 47 9.69 -26.43 11.01
N SER A 48 10.77 -26.56 11.78
CA SER A 48 10.95 -25.89 13.05
C SER A 48 10.62 -24.41 12.84
N LYS A 49 9.77 -23.85 13.71
CA LYS A 49 9.69 -22.41 13.94
C LYS A 49 11.07 -21.94 14.44
N ARG A 50 12.00 -21.73 13.52
CA ARG A 50 13.03 -20.73 13.71
C ARG A 50 12.31 -19.42 13.47
N GLU A 51 12.29 -18.58 14.47
CA GLU A 51 12.14 -17.13 14.31
C GLU A 51 13.17 -16.77 13.24
N ALA A 52 12.70 -16.62 11.99
CA ALA A 52 13.46 -16.00 10.94
C ALA A 52 13.52 -14.54 11.33
N ASP A 53 14.59 -14.13 12.00
CA ASP A 53 15.00 -12.74 12.01
C ASP A 53 15.13 -12.33 10.53
N ASP A 54 14.37 -11.33 10.22
CA ASP A 54 14.12 -10.67 8.98
C ASP A 54 15.40 -10.47 8.17
N ASP A 55 15.59 -11.26 7.11
CA ASP A 55 16.45 -10.88 5.99
C ASP A 55 15.74 -9.76 5.25
N VAL A 56 15.87 -8.55 5.80
CA VAL A 56 15.36 -7.32 5.19
C VAL A 56 16.22 -7.03 3.98
N ALA A 57 15.55 -6.75 2.89
CA ALA A 57 16.10 -6.30 1.62
C ALA A 57 16.86 -4.95 1.68
N GLU A 58 17.30 -4.55 2.83
CA GLU A 58 18.03 -3.31 3.09
C GLU A 58 19.52 -3.60 3.18
N ASP A 59 20.31 -2.81 2.44
CA ASP A 59 21.75 -2.89 2.48
C ASP A 59 22.28 -2.35 3.83
N PRO A 60 23.01 -3.14 4.64
CA PRO A 60 23.48 -2.72 5.96
C PRO A 60 24.36 -1.46 5.95
N GLU A 61 25.16 -1.26 4.91
CA GLU A 61 26.00 -0.06 4.76
C GLU A 61 25.12 1.16 4.51
N LEU A 62 24.09 1.02 3.67
CA LEU A 62 23.14 2.10 3.38
C LEU A 62 22.24 2.41 4.59
N ILE A 63 21.89 1.40 5.40
CA ILE A 63 21.18 1.61 6.68
C ILE A 63 22.03 2.47 7.62
N GLN A 64 23.32 2.11 7.76
CA GLN A 64 24.24 2.86 8.62
C GLN A 64 24.41 4.29 8.11
N LEU A 65 24.54 4.49 6.81
CA LEU A 65 24.65 5.80 6.19
C LEU A 65 23.42 6.67 6.46
N ASP A 66 22.23 6.12 6.33
CA ASP A 66 20.97 6.83 6.62
C ASP A 66 20.86 7.20 8.11
N ALA A 67 21.24 6.30 9.01
CA ALA A 67 21.27 6.55 10.45
C ALA A 67 22.27 7.66 10.83
N VAL A 68 23.44 7.69 10.22
CA VAL A 68 24.44 8.76 10.40
C VAL A 68 23.87 10.10 9.94
N GLN A 69 23.20 10.14 8.78
CA GLN A 69 22.56 11.34 8.28
C GLN A 69 21.54 11.92 9.29
N SER A 70 20.72 11.04 9.89
CA SER A 70 19.73 11.47 10.89
C SER A 70 20.32 12.08 12.15
N THR A 71 21.61 11.80 12.45
CA THR A 71 22.32 12.40 13.60
C THR A 71 23.09 13.66 13.25
N LEU A 72 23.53 13.81 11.99
CA LEU A 72 24.35 14.96 11.57
C LEU A 72 23.53 16.22 11.26
N TYR A 73 22.27 16.07 10.93
CA TYR A 73 21.40 17.19 10.53
C TYR A 73 20.36 17.53 11.61
N SER A 74 20.12 18.82 11.81
CA SER A 74 19.07 19.34 12.68
C SER A 74 18.26 20.41 11.93
N PRO A 75 16.97 20.19 11.65
CA PRO A 75 16.22 18.98 11.95
C PRO A 75 16.72 17.75 11.15
N SER A 76 16.45 16.54 11.64
CA SER A 76 16.77 15.32 10.90
C SER A 76 16.03 15.26 9.56
N PRO A 77 16.50 14.49 8.55
CA PRO A 77 15.81 14.38 7.28
C PRO A 77 14.36 13.89 7.41
N GLU A 78 14.09 13.04 8.39
CA GLU A 78 12.73 12.56 8.69
C GLU A 78 11.86 13.69 9.25
N GLN A 79 12.38 14.48 10.18
CA GLN A 79 11.65 15.64 10.71
C GLN A 79 11.42 16.69 9.61
N HIS A 80 12.42 16.92 8.77
CA HIS A 80 12.28 17.84 7.64
C HIS A 80 11.16 17.41 6.67
N LEU A 81 11.03 16.09 6.41
CA LEU A 81 9.93 15.55 5.61
C LEU A 81 8.57 15.78 6.28
N LEU A 82 8.46 15.57 7.60
CA LEU A 82 7.22 15.84 8.34
C LEU A 82 6.84 17.32 8.32
N ASP A 83 7.82 18.20 8.50
CA ASP A 83 7.62 19.65 8.44
C ASP A 83 7.17 20.11 7.04
N LEU A 84 7.69 19.45 5.98
CA LEU A 84 7.25 19.69 4.61
C LEU A 84 5.77 19.30 4.43
N ILE A 85 5.37 18.13 4.94
CA ILE A 85 3.98 17.67 4.85
C ILE A 85 3.05 18.63 5.61
N LEU A 86 3.45 19.07 6.81
CA LEU A 86 2.68 20.07 7.56
C LEU A 86 2.52 21.38 6.81
N ALA A 87 3.57 21.84 6.14
CA ALA A 87 3.52 23.06 5.36
C ALA A 87 2.57 22.93 4.15
N ALA A 88 2.58 21.78 3.47
CA ALA A 88 1.70 21.52 2.33
C ALA A 88 0.20 21.54 2.69
N PHE A 89 -0.17 21.17 3.91
CA PHE A 89 -1.55 21.11 4.39
C PHE A 89 -1.91 22.19 5.41
N LYS A 90 -1.13 23.27 5.48
CA LYS A 90 -1.30 24.32 6.48
C LYS A 90 -2.68 24.99 6.44
N ASP A 91 -3.28 25.08 5.26
CA ASP A 91 -4.55 25.77 5.03
C ASP A 91 -5.76 24.82 5.03
N ASP A 92 -5.57 23.52 5.26
CA ASP A 92 -6.65 22.56 5.38
C ASP A 92 -7.38 22.72 6.73
N ALA A 93 -8.39 23.57 6.74
CA ALA A 93 -9.12 24.05 7.92
C ALA A 93 -10.18 23.08 8.45
N LEU A 94 -9.95 21.77 8.47
CA LEU A 94 -10.86 20.88 9.17
C LEU A 94 -10.66 21.01 10.69
N THR A 95 -11.74 21.28 11.40
CA THR A 95 -11.73 21.28 12.87
C THR A 95 -11.38 19.88 13.39
N GLY A 96 -10.83 19.80 14.59
CA GLY A 96 -10.39 18.51 15.16
C GLY A 96 -11.53 17.48 15.26
N GLU A 97 -12.78 17.93 15.50
CA GLU A 97 -13.94 17.06 15.61
C GLU A 97 -14.42 16.53 14.24
N GLU A 98 -14.52 17.39 13.24
CA GLU A 98 -14.87 16.99 11.86
C GLU A 98 -13.84 16.02 11.28
N LYS A 99 -12.55 16.30 11.50
CA LYS A 99 -11.47 15.40 11.09
C LYS A 99 -11.58 14.04 11.77
N ALA A 100 -11.87 14.00 13.07
CA ALA A 100 -12.01 12.76 13.82
C ALA A 100 -13.23 11.93 13.36
N GLU A 101 -14.33 12.57 12.99
CA GLU A 101 -15.51 11.89 12.46
C GLU A 101 -15.26 11.30 11.08
N ARG A 102 -14.67 12.08 10.17
CA ARG A 102 -14.30 11.59 8.82
C ARG A 102 -13.28 10.45 8.91
N LEU A 103 -12.32 10.53 9.81
CA LEU A 103 -11.36 9.45 10.04
C LEU A 103 -12.01 8.17 10.56
N ARG A 104 -13.02 8.28 11.44
CA ARG A 104 -13.82 7.12 11.89
C ARG A 104 -14.57 6.49 10.72
N THR A 105 -15.17 7.30 9.86
CA THR A 105 -15.83 6.85 8.63
C THR A 105 -14.86 6.10 7.73
N ILE A 106 -13.68 6.67 7.44
CA ILE A 106 -12.64 6.03 6.64
C ILE A 106 -12.25 4.67 7.23
N LYS A 107 -12.00 4.59 8.55
CA LYS A 107 -11.63 3.33 9.23
C LYS A 107 -12.74 2.27 9.14
N THR A 108 -13.99 2.68 9.24
CA THR A 108 -15.15 1.77 9.08
C THR A 108 -15.26 1.25 7.66
N LEU A 109 -15.10 2.11 6.65
CA LEU A 109 -15.12 1.72 5.25
C LEU A 109 -13.97 0.77 4.90
N PHE A 110 -12.77 1.00 5.44
CA PHE A 110 -11.65 0.05 5.31
C PHE A 110 -11.96 -1.31 5.92
N PHE A 111 -12.52 -1.32 7.13
CA PHE A 111 -12.90 -2.56 7.79
C PHE A 111 -13.91 -3.36 6.98
N ASN A 112 -14.86 -2.69 6.35
CA ASN A 112 -15.87 -3.28 5.47
C ASN A 112 -15.36 -3.59 4.06
N ARG A 113 -14.12 -3.19 3.70
CA ARG A 113 -13.54 -3.30 2.35
C ARG A 113 -14.31 -2.49 1.29
N GLU A 114 -14.92 -1.40 1.71
CA GLU A 114 -15.68 -0.47 0.84
C GLU A 114 -14.74 0.60 0.26
N TYR A 115 -13.69 0.19 -0.43
CA TYR A 115 -12.61 1.06 -0.90
C TYR A 115 -13.10 2.18 -1.82
N ASN A 116 -13.99 1.86 -2.76
CA ASN A 116 -14.56 2.86 -3.66
C ASN A 116 -15.27 4.00 -2.92
N ALA A 117 -15.97 3.70 -1.82
CA ALA A 117 -16.66 4.71 -1.03
C ALA A 117 -15.67 5.70 -0.35
N ILE A 118 -14.43 5.28 -0.10
CA ILE A 118 -13.36 6.15 0.41
C ILE A 118 -12.82 7.01 -0.73
N PHE A 119 -12.37 6.34 -1.82
CA PHE A 119 -11.54 6.98 -2.84
C PHE A 119 -12.31 7.77 -3.90
N THR A 120 -13.64 7.60 -3.98
CA THR A 120 -14.50 8.46 -4.82
C THR A 120 -15.12 9.65 -4.06
N ASN A 121 -14.99 9.68 -2.73
CA ASN A 121 -15.54 10.76 -1.89
C ASN A 121 -14.49 11.85 -1.66
N GLN A 122 -14.62 12.97 -2.37
CA GLN A 122 -13.69 14.10 -2.31
C GLN A 122 -13.57 14.73 -0.90
N ASP A 123 -14.60 14.61 -0.04
CA ASP A 123 -14.53 15.11 1.33
C ASP A 123 -13.67 14.24 2.26
N LEU A 124 -13.45 12.98 1.92
CA LEU A 124 -12.64 12.06 2.71
C LEU A 124 -11.17 12.10 2.32
N LEU A 125 -10.84 12.45 1.06
CA LEU A 125 -9.48 12.39 0.53
C LEU A 125 -8.47 13.26 1.30
N PRO A 126 -8.75 14.52 1.70
CA PRO A 126 -7.81 15.32 2.48
C PRO A 126 -7.52 14.71 3.86
N VAL A 127 -8.55 14.17 4.53
CA VAL A 127 -8.38 13.51 5.84
C VAL A 127 -7.59 12.22 5.69
N TYR A 128 -7.90 11.41 4.67
CA TYR A 128 -7.13 10.22 4.33
C TYR A 128 -5.66 10.58 4.08
N ALA A 129 -5.41 11.57 3.25
CA ALA A 129 -4.07 12.03 2.92
C ALA A 129 -3.32 12.47 4.19
N SER A 130 -3.89 13.37 5.00
CA SER A 130 -3.24 13.88 6.21
C SER A 130 -2.96 12.82 7.28
N GLU A 131 -3.71 11.74 7.32
CA GLU A 131 -3.51 10.63 8.28
C GLU A 131 -2.43 9.65 7.81
N TYR A 132 -2.42 9.30 6.52
CA TYR A 132 -1.59 8.20 6.01
C TYR A 132 -0.29 8.64 5.33
N ILE A 133 -0.22 9.85 4.75
CA ILE A 133 0.98 10.34 4.08
C ILE A 133 2.21 10.34 5.00
N PRO A 134 2.17 10.88 6.23
CA PRO A 134 3.38 11.02 7.04
C PRO A 134 4.10 9.70 7.29
N GLY A 135 3.33 8.71 7.72
CA GLY A 135 3.88 7.39 7.97
C GLY A 135 4.42 6.71 6.73
N ARG A 136 3.63 6.71 5.66
CA ARG A 136 4.01 6.08 4.39
C ARG A 136 5.24 6.76 3.77
N ALA A 137 5.27 8.08 3.71
CA ALA A 137 6.38 8.82 3.11
C ALA A 137 7.71 8.58 3.84
N LEU A 138 7.71 8.53 5.18
CA LEU A 138 8.89 8.18 5.96
C LEU A 138 9.40 6.76 5.65
N CYS A 139 8.49 5.79 5.62
CA CYS A 139 8.83 4.41 5.30
C CYS A 139 9.39 4.28 3.86
N TYR A 140 8.74 4.93 2.89
CA TYR A 140 9.17 4.88 1.49
C TYR A 140 10.50 5.60 1.28
N ARG A 141 10.71 6.76 1.95
CA ARG A 141 12.03 7.41 1.96
C ARG A 141 13.11 6.42 2.37
N ARG A 142 12.91 5.69 3.48
CA ARG A 142 13.87 4.70 3.94
C ARG A 142 14.10 3.62 2.90
N MET A 143 13.05 3.02 2.32
CA MET A 143 13.19 2.02 1.27
C MET A 143 14.04 2.51 0.09
N PHE A 144 13.78 3.72 -0.40
CA PHE A 144 14.53 4.30 -1.50
C PHE A 144 15.99 4.65 -1.11
N MET A 145 16.25 4.94 0.16
CA MET A 145 17.60 5.24 0.66
C MET A 145 18.44 3.97 0.87
N THR A 146 17.84 2.90 1.37
CA THR A 146 18.57 1.73 1.89
C THR A 146 18.58 0.53 0.92
N ASN A 147 17.76 0.58 -0.14
CA ASN A 147 17.73 -0.45 -1.16
C ASN A 147 18.60 -0.06 -2.36
N ARG A 148 19.63 -0.84 -2.66
CA ARG A 148 20.59 -0.55 -3.73
C ARG A 148 19.98 -0.43 -5.12
N HIS A 149 18.95 -1.21 -5.43
CA HIS A 149 18.28 -1.16 -6.74
C HIS A 149 17.46 0.10 -6.90
N LEU A 150 16.65 0.44 -5.88
CA LEU A 150 15.83 1.65 -5.88
C LEU A 150 16.71 2.92 -5.89
N ARG A 151 17.75 2.91 -5.07
CA ARG A 151 18.76 3.98 -5.03
C ARG A 151 19.43 4.16 -6.40
N GLY A 152 19.75 3.05 -7.08
CA GLY A 152 20.28 3.08 -8.44
C GLY A 152 19.37 3.83 -9.41
N VAL A 153 18.05 3.55 -9.42
CA VAL A 153 17.08 4.24 -10.27
C VAL A 153 17.08 5.75 -10.01
N LEU A 154 17.10 6.18 -8.74
CA LEU A 154 17.09 7.60 -8.40
C LEU A 154 18.41 8.31 -8.76
N ARG A 155 19.53 7.60 -8.74
CA ARG A 155 20.84 8.17 -9.08
C ARG A 155 21.08 8.30 -10.59
N THR A 156 20.70 7.27 -11.35
CA THR A 156 20.92 7.26 -12.81
C THR A 156 19.85 7.97 -13.60
N GLY A 157 18.75 8.33 -12.94
CA GLY A 157 17.54 8.77 -13.60
C GLY A 157 16.69 7.58 -14.06
N GLY A 158 15.43 7.83 -14.31
CA GLY A 158 14.49 6.82 -14.80
C GLY A 158 13.05 7.19 -14.53
N ARG A 159 12.14 6.46 -15.16
CA ARG A 159 10.70 6.64 -14.96
C ARG A 159 10.20 5.71 -13.85
N VAL A 160 9.66 6.31 -12.80
CA VAL A 160 9.00 5.64 -11.68
C VAL A 160 7.50 5.77 -11.88
N VAL A 161 6.80 4.65 -12.11
CA VAL A 161 5.35 4.62 -12.26
C VAL A 161 4.74 4.12 -10.97
N CYS A 162 3.95 4.96 -10.29
CA CYS A 162 3.35 4.67 -9.01
C CYS A 162 1.85 4.36 -9.20
N LEU A 163 1.45 3.11 -9.00
CA LEU A 163 0.09 2.63 -9.20
C LEU A 163 -0.71 2.73 -7.89
N GLY A 164 -1.86 3.41 -7.92
CA GLY A 164 -2.71 3.63 -6.74
C GLY A 164 -2.07 4.58 -5.72
N ALA A 165 -1.30 5.57 -6.19
CA ALA A 165 -0.46 6.44 -5.36
C ALA A 165 -1.00 7.87 -5.20
N GLY A 166 -2.31 8.05 -5.40
CA GLY A 166 -2.94 9.37 -5.52
C GLY A 166 -2.73 10.32 -4.34
N ASN A 167 -2.50 9.80 -3.14
CA ASN A 167 -2.21 10.64 -1.98
C ASN A 167 -0.79 11.25 -1.98
N GLY A 168 0.11 10.83 -2.90
CA GLY A 168 1.44 11.39 -3.06
C GLY A 168 2.51 10.91 -2.07
N SER A 169 2.25 9.88 -1.27
CA SER A 169 3.24 9.33 -0.34
C SER A 169 4.51 8.86 -1.04
N GLU A 170 4.38 8.24 -2.22
CA GLU A 170 5.48 7.76 -3.05
C GLU A 170 6.32 8.92 -3.60
N LEU A 171 5.67 9.99 -4.08
CA LEU A 171 6.35 11.21 -4.52
C LEU A 171 7.23 11.77 -3.41
N LEU A 172 6.69 11.87 -2.20
CA LEU A 172 7.42 12.37 -1.05
C LEU A 172 8.57 11.45 -0.63
N GLY A 173 8.35 10.15 -0.65
CA GLY A 173 9.39 9.15 -0.38
C GLY A 173 10.56 9.26 -1.35
N VAL A 174 10.26 9.35 -2.66
CA VAL A 174 11.24 9.55 -3.73
C VAL A 174 11.98 10.87 -3.57
N ALA A 175 11.26 12.00 -3.44
CA ALA A 175 11.86 13.31 -3.33
C ALA A 175 12.77 13.45 -2.09
N ALA A 176 12.31 12.94 -0.94
CA ALA A 176 13.08 12.95 0.30
C ALA A 176 14.33 12.06 0.22
N ALA A 177 14.26 10.92 -0.47
CA ALA A 177 15.41 10.07 -0.73
C ALA A 177 16.41 10.75 -1.66
N MET A 178 15.95 11.37 -2.76
CA MET A 178 16.82 12.16 -3.66
C MET A 178 17.56 13.25 -2.90
N ALA A 179 16.85 14.08 -2.13
CA ALA A 179 17.46 15.13 -1.32
C ALA A 179 18.44 14.58 -0.27
N GLY A 180 18.15 13.41 0.30
CA GLY A 180 19.05 12.72 1.21
C GLY A 180 20.34 12.26 0.53
N MET A 181 20.23 11.67 -0.64
CA MET A 181 21.40 11.21 -1.43
C MET A 181 22.30 12.36 -1.87
N GLU A 182 21.72 13.47 -2.33
CA GLU A 182 22.48 14.65 -2.80
C GLU A 182 23.33 15.30 -1.69
N ARG A 183 22.97 15.07 -0.41
CA ARG A 183 23.76 15.53 0.75
C ARG A 183 24.94 14.65 1.09
N LEU A 184 24.90 13.36 0.72
CA LEU A 184 25.86 12.33 1.13
C LEU A 184 26.81 11.93 0.02
N GLU A 185 26.45 12.16 -1.21
CA GLU A 185 27.14 11.64 -2.39
C GLU A 185 27.43 12.74 -3.38
N PRO A 186 28.42 12.51 -4.28
CA PRO A 186 28.63 13.40 -5.41
C PRO A 186 27.33 13.60 -6.20
N PRO A 187 27.14 14.79 -6.79
CA PRO A 187 25.94 15.05 -7.59
C PRO A 187 25.79 13.98 -8.68
N PRO A 188 24.55 13.55 -8.98
CA PRO A 188 24.29 12.65 -10.08
C PRO A 188 24.67 13.29 -11.42
N ALA A 189 24.69 12.49 -12.49
CA ALA A 189 24.91 12.99 -13.85
C ALA A 189 23.89 14.11 -14.17
N ALA A 190 24.31 15.09 -14.96
CA ALA A 190 23.51 16.29 -15.26
C ALA A 190 22.17 15.96 -15.97
N ASP A 191 22.12 14.83 -16.67
CA ASP A 191 20.97 14.29 -17.41
C ASP A 191 20.14 13.26 -16.62
N ALA A 192 20.51 12.98 -15.36
CA ALA A 192 19.83 12.01 -14.53
C ALA A 192 18.45 12.52 -14.05
N LEU A 193 17.48 12.60 -14.95
CA LEU A 193 16.10 12.97 -14.63
C LEU A 193 15.34 11.79 -14.04
N VAL A 194 14.74 11.99 -12.87
CA VAL A 194 13.72 11.09 -12.29
C VAL A 194 12.34 11.61 -12.69
N SER A 195 11.57 10.82 -13.43
CA SER A 195 10.17 11.12 -13.75
C SER A 195 9.27 10.25 -12.89
N VAL A 196 8.43 10.86 -12.05
CA VAL A 196 7.45 10.17 -11.22
C VAL A 196 6.07 10.33 -11.85
N HIS A 197 5.50 9.23 -12.33
CA HIS A 197 4.14 9.19 -12.86
C HIS A 197 3.21 8.57 -11.82
N ILE A 198 2.27 9.36 -11.32
CA ILE A 198 1.28 8.95 -10.31
C ILE A 198 -0.01 8.60 -11.03
N GLN A 199 -0.42 7.34 -10.93
CA GLN A 199 -1.69 6.85 -11.44
C GLN A 199 -2.60 6.46 -10.29
N ASP A 200 -3.85 6.93 -10.29
CA ASP A 200 -4.85 6.59 -9.28
C ASP A 200 -6.26 6.56 -9.87
N LEU A 201 -7.20 5.91 -9.17
CA LEU A 201 -8.62 5.98 -9.45
C LEU A 201 -9.20 7.37 -9.13
N SER A 202 -8.66 8.01 -8.10
CA SER A 202 -9.15 9.23 -7.51
C SER A 202 -8.42 10.46 -7.99
N GLN A 203 -9.12 11.59 -8.00
CA GLN A 203 -8.55 12.89 -8.39
C GLN A 203 -7.95 13.59 -7.17
N TYR A 204 -6.68 13.37 -6.93
CA TYR A 204 -5.91 14.03 -5.86
C TYR A 204 -5.22 15.33 -6.33
N GLY A 205 -5.68 15.99 -7.39
CA GLY A 205 -4.97 17.08 -8.03
C GLY A 205 -4.52 18.20 -7.08
N SER A 206 -5.39 18.68 -6.20
CA SER A 206 -5.05 19.71 -5.21
C SER A 206 -4.01 19.23 -4.18
N VAL A 207 -4.15 17.99 -3.70
CA VAL A 207 -3.21 17.36 -2.76
C VAL A 207 -1.84 17.22 -3.40
N LEU A 208 -1.77 16.66 -4.61
CA LEU A 208 -0.51 16.46 -5.32
C LEU A 208 0.17 17.79 -5.68
N GLN A 209 -0.61 18.80 -6.07
CA GLN A 209 -0.08 20.13 -6.36
C GLN A 209 0.53 20.80 -5.11
N ALA A 210 -0.14 20.68 -3.96
CA ALA A 210 0.38 21.19 -2.69
C ALA A 210 1.68 20.49 -2.28
N LEU A 211 1.72 19.16 -2.40
CA LEU A 211 2.91 18.37 -2.08
C LEU A 211 4.07 18.64 -3.03
N GLU A 212 3.82 18.73 -4.34
CA GLU A 212 4.87 19.08 -5.31
C GLU A 212 5.42 20.47 -5.04
N GLY A 213 4.55 21.45 -4.79
CA GLY A 213 4.96 22.82 -4.41
C GLY A 213 5.88 22.81 -3.18
N ALA A 214 5.49 22.09 -2.14
CA ALA A 214 6.29 21.96 -0.91
C ALA A 214 7.64 21.23 -1.15
N VAL A 215 7.67 20.22 -2.01
CA VAL A 215 8.93 19.55 -2.44
C VAL A 215 9.86 20.53 -3.14
N ARG A 216 9.34 21.32 -4.10
CA ARG A 216 10.13 22.33 -4.82
C ARG A 216 10.71 23.37 -3.89
N GLU A 217 9.88 23.87 -2.97
CA GLU A 217 10.30 24.91 -2.01
C GLU A 217 11.32 24.40 -1.01
N ARG A 218 11.07 23.23 -0.41
CA ARG A 218 11.82 22.72 0.74
C ARG A 218 13.08 21.96 0.38
N TYR A 219 13.04 21.17 -0.69
CA TYR A 219 14.20 20.40 -1.15
C TYR A 219 14.98 21.08 -2.27
N ALA A 220 14.44 22.14 -2.86
CA ALA A 220 15.06 22.86 -3.97
C ALA A 220 15.40 21.96 -5.18
N ILE A 221 14.68 20.84 -5.34
CA ILE A 221 14.91 19.91 -6.46
C ILE A 221 14.35 20.55 -7.75
N PRO A 222 15.19 20.84 -8.75
CA PRO A 222 14.73 21.49 -9.96
C PRO A 222 13.89 20.54 -10.84
N PRO A 223 13.00 21.07 -11.70
CA PRO A 223 12.23 20.25 -12.65
C PRO A 223 13.08 19.35 -13.56
N ALA A 224 14.30 19.77 -13.87
CA ALA A 224 15.26 18.99 -14.65
C ALA A 224 15.75 17.72 -13.90
N ARG A 225 15.57 17.64 -12.59
CA ARG A 225 15.96 16.49 -11.76
C ARG A 225 14.78 15.64 -11.34
N LEU A 226 13.62 16.22 -11.09
CA LEU A 226 12.40 15.53 -10.70
C LEU A 226 11.23 16.09 -11.50
N MET A 227 10.63 15.29 -12.35
CA MET A 227 9.40 15.60 -13.07
C MET A 227 8.24 14.80 -12.47
N VAL A 228 7.08 15.43 -12.32
CA VAL A 228 5.87 14.78 -11.78
C VAL A 228 4.78 14.81 -12.84
N GLU A 229 4.22 13.66 -13.11
CA GLU A 229 3.09 13.46 -14.03
C GLU A 229 1.97 12.73 -13.29
N THR A 230 0.73 13.00 -13.68
CA THR A 230 -0.44 12.36 -13.06
C THR A 230 -1.40 11.84 -14.11
N SER A 231 -2.05 10.71 -13.82
CA SER A 231 -3.17 10.21 -14.60
C SER A 231 -4.24 9.62 -13.70
N THR A 232 -5.50 9.69 -14.17
CA THR A 232 -6.65 9.14 -13.43
C THR A 232 -7.31 8.06 -14.27
N SER A 233 -7.31 6.83 -13.74
CA SER A 233 -8.02 5.70 -14.37
C SER A 233 -8.27 4.57 -13.38
N ASP A 234 -9.33 3.80 -13.63
CA ASP A 234 -9.56 2.54 -12.91
C ASP A 234 -8.68 1.44 -13.50
N LEU A 235 -7.74 0.91 -12.71
CA LEU A 235 -6.86 -0.19 -13.13
C LEU A 235 -7.63 -1.49 -13.42
N LEU A 236 -8.83 -1.66 -12.85
CA LEU A 236 -9.66 -2.85 -13.04
C LEU A 236 -10.63 -2.72 -14.21
N ALA A 237 -11.00 -1.49 -14.60
CA ALA A 237 -11.96 -1.20 -15.65
C ALA A 237 -11.56 0.05 -16.49
N PRO A 238 -10.35 0.10 -17.05
CA PRO A 238 -9.91 1.24 -17.86
C PRO A 238 -10.69 1.31 -19.17
N THR A 239 -10.92 2.52 -19.68
CA THR A 239 -11.35 2.71 -21.08
C THR A 239 -10.24 2.28 -22.05
N THR A 240 -10.56 2.14 -23.34
CA THR A 240 -9.54 1.79 -24.34
C THR A 240 -8.39 2.79 -24.37
N GLU A 241 -8.68 4.09 -24.32
CA GLU A 241 -7.69 5.17 -24.31
C GLU A 241 -6.82 5.12 -23.04
N GLN A 242 -7.44 4.89 -21.87
CA GLN A 242 -6.71 4.73 -20.61
C GLN A 242 -5.82 3.50 -20.61
N LEU A 243 -6.27 2.41 -21.24
CA LEU A 243 -5.50 1.18 -21.39
C LEU A 243 -4.25 1.39 -22.27
N GLU A 244 -4.39 2.09 -23.38
CA GLU A 244 -3.28 2.45 -24.27
C GLU A 244 -2.28 3.38 -23.58
N ALA A 245 -2.77 4.41 -22.90
CA ALA A 245 -1.94 5.34 -22.11
C ALA A 245 -1.17 4.62 -21.00
N LEU A 246 -1.85 3.73 -20.24
CA LEU A 246 -1.22 2.92 -19.20
C LEU A 246 -0.16 1.98 -19.78
N THR A 247 -0.44 1.32 -20.90
CA THR A 247 0.51 0.45 -21.59
C THR A 247 1.76 1.21 -22.00
N THR A 248 1.60 2.39 -22.60
CA THR A 248 2.71 3.27 -22.99
C THR A 248 3.53 3.71 -21.75
N THR A 249 2.85 4.10 -20.69
CA THR A 249 3.49 4.53 -19.44
C THR A 249 4.32 3.41 -18.81
N LEU A 250 3.76 2.19 -18.73
CA LEU A 250 4.42 1.01 -18.18
C LEU A 250 5.60 0.53 -19.03
N SER A 251 5.51 0.65 -20.36
CA SER A 251 6.60 0.24 -21.26
C SER A 251 7.84 1.12 -21.14
N ALA A 252 7.68 2.37 -20.72
CA ALA A 252 8.76 3.32 -20.47
C ALA A 252 9.25 3.29 -19.01
N ALA A 253 8.64 2.50 -18.14
CA ALA A 253 8.98 2.46 -16.72
C ALA A 253 10.31 1.74 -16.47
N THR A 254 11.19 2.38 -15.69
CA THR A 254 12.38 1.74 -15.10
C THR A 254 11.98 1.01 -13.81
N LEU A 255 11.05 1.60 -13.06
CA LEU A 255 10.49 1.07 -11.82
C LEU A 255 8.99 1.29 -11.83
N THR A 256 8.23 0.24 -11.57
CA THR A 256 6.80 0.33 -11.23
C THR A 256 6.62 0.03 -9.75
N THR A 257 5.87 0.84 -9.03
CA THR A 257 5.51 0.59 -7.62
C THR A 257 4.02 0.34 -7.47
N ALA A 258 3.65 -0.55 -6.55
CA ALA A 258 2.28 -0.80 -6.14
C ALA A 258 2.25 -0.91 -4.61
N PHE A 259 1.92 0.21 -3.93
CA PHE A 259 1.99 0.31 -2.49
C PHE A 259 0.60 0.39 -1.87
N PHE A 260 0.23 -0.62 -1.08
CA PHE A 260 -1.07 -0.73 -0.40
C PHE A 260 -2.27 -0.65 -1.36
N VAL A 261 -2.14 -1.23 -2.55
CA VAL A 261 -3.18 -1.23 -3.58
C VAL A 261 -3.52 -2.62 -4.11
N LEU A 262 -2.56 -3.54 -4.21
CA LEU A 262 -2.81 -4.83 -4.89
C LEU A 262 -3.77 -5.74 -4.12
N ASN A 263 -3.71 -5.74 -2.79
CA ASN A 263 -4.67 -6.49 -1.97
C ASN A 263 -6.10 -5.95 -2.16
N GLU A 264 -6.23 -4.62 -2.29
CA GLU A 264 -7.53 -3.96 -2.54
C GLU A 264 -8.08 -4.32 -3.92
N LEU A 265 -7.25 -4.24 -4.97
CA LEU A 265 -7.63 -4.62 -6.32
C LEU A 265 -8.04 -6.10 -6.42
N LEU A 266 -7.27 -7.00 -5.80
CA LEU A 266 -7.57 -8.42 -5.76
C LEU A 266 -8.89 -8.69 -5.01
N ALA A 267 -9.13 -8.01 -3.90
CA ALA A 267 -10.36 -8.14 -3.12
C ALA A 267 -11.58 -7.61 -3.88
N THR A 268 -11.43 -6.53 -4.63
CA THR A 268 -12.50 -5.87 -5.38
C THR A 268 -12.97 -6.72 -6.55
N ASN A 269 -12.06 -7.19 -7.42
CA ASN A 269 -12.42 -8.03 -8.57
C ASN A 269 -11.26 -8.90 -9.03
N LYS A 270 -11.28 -10.17 -8.64
CA LYS A 270 -10.21 -11.14 -8.95
C LYS A 270 -9.95 -11.33 -10.44
N GLY A 271 -11.01 -11.40 -11.25
CA GLY A 271 -10.87 -11.58 -12.71
C GLY A 271 -10.25 -10.36 -13.39
N ALA A 272 -10.68 -9.15 -13.00
CA ALA A 272 -10.11 -7.91 -13.49
C ALA A 272 -8.65 -7.74 -13.00
N PHE A 273 -8.36 -8.10 -11.76
CA PHE A 273 -7.00 -8.10 -11.22
C PHE A 273 -6.05 -8.98 -12.03
N VAL A 274 -6.45 -10.20 -12.38
CA VAL A 274 -5.62 -11.09 -13.21
C VAL A 274 -5.37 -10.48 -14.60
N ARG A 275 -6.38 -9.85 -15.19
CA ARG A 275 -6.20 -9.14 -16.48
C ARG A 275 -5.22 -7.98 -16.34
N PHE A 276 -5.35 -7.19 -15.26
CA PHE A 276 -4.46 -6.07 -14.96
C PHE A 276 -3.01 -6.54 -14.76
N ILE A 277 -2.77 -7.56 -13.94
CA ILE A 277 -1.41 -8.11 -13.76
C ILE A 277 -0.85 -8.65 -15.08
N THR A 278 -1.67 -9.31 -15.90
CA THR A 278 -1.26 -9.78 -17.23
C THR A 278 -0.84 -8.62 -18.13
N LEU A 279 -1.62 -7.52 -18.14
CA LEU A 279 -1.29 -6.30 -18.87
C LEU A 279 0.03 -5.70 -18.37
N LEU A 280 0.15 -5.50 -17.06
CA LEU A 280 1.35 -4.96 -16.42
C LEU A 280 2.60 -5.71 -16.89
N LEU A 281 2.59 -7.03 -16.77
CA LEU A 281 3.73 -7.86 -17.14
C LEU A 281 4.05 -7.85 -18.63
N ARG A 282 3.04 -7.76 -19.50
CA ARG A 282 3.25 -7.66 -20.94
C ARG A 282 3.79 -6.29 -21.36
N SER A 283 3.42 -5.25 -20.63
CA SER A 283 3.83 -3.88 -20.93
C SER A 283 5.22 -3.53 -20.39
N MET A 284 5.63 -4.10 -19.27
CA MET A 284 6.93 -3.82 -18.68
C MET A 284 8.07 -4.26 -19.60
N ALA A 285 9.06 -3.39 -19.76
CA ALA A 285 10.29 -3.71 -20.48
C ALA A 285 11.12 -4.78 -19.74
N PRO A 286 11.88 -5.65 -20.46
CA PRO A 286 12.86 -6.52 -19.82
C PRO A 286 13.84 -5.72 -18.99
N GLY A 287 14.17 -6.21 -17.77
CA GLY A 287 15.04 -5.54 -16.81
C GLY A 287 14.35 -4.49 -15.94
N ALA A 288 13.13 -4.04 -16.28
CA ALA A 288 12.37 -3.11 -15.43
C ALA A 288 12.04 -3.74 -14.08
N LEU A 289 12.00 -2.91 -13.04
CA LEU A 289 11.73 -3.31 -11.68
C LEU A 289 10.24 -3.17 -11.34
N PHE A 290 9.73 -4.09 -10.54
CA PHE A 290 8.39 -4.02 -9.96
C PHE A 290 8.48 -4.20 -8.45
N LEU A 291 8.17 -3.12 -7.71
CA LEU A 291 8.19 -3.10 -6.24
C LEU A 291 6.78 -3.14 -5.69
N VAL A 292 6.50 -4.15 -4.90
CA VAL A 292 5.22 -4.33 -4.23
C VAL A 292 5.41 -4.23 -2.73
N VAL A 293 4.67 -3.35 -2.10
CA VAL A 293 4.60 -3.18 -0.64
C VAL A 293 3.14 -3.16 -0.25
N ASP A 294 2.74 -4.05 0.64
CA ASP A 294 1.35 -4.08 1.08
C ASP A 294 1.25 -4.65 2.51
N SER A 295 0.07 -4.56 3.10
CA SER A 295 -0.15 -4.99 4.48
C SER A 295 0.14 -6.48 4.68
N ALA A 296 0.95 -6.80 5.69
CA ALA A 296 1.29 -8.16 6.11
C ALA A 296 0.29 -8.76 7.12
N GLY A 297 -0.85 -8.11 7.34
CA GLY A 297 -1.89 -8.60 8.25
C GLY A 297 -2.79 -9.65 7.60
N SER A 298 -3.25 -10.64 8.35
CA SER A 298 -4.19 -11.68 7.88
C SER A 298 -5.51 -11.10 7.34
N PHE A 299 -5.89 -9.89 7.75
CA PHE A 299 -7.06 -9.19 7.20
C PHE A 299 -6.90 -8.81 5.72
N SER A 300 -5.67 -8.79 5.21
CA SER A 300 -5.35 -8.50 3.79
C SER A 300 -5.40 -9.76 2.91
N GLU A 301 -5.59 -10.94 3.50
CA GLU A 301 -5.74 -12.17 2.73
C GLU A 301 -7.02 -12.15 1.90
N CYS A 302 -6.91 -12.65 0.68
CA CYS A 302 -8.02 -12.81 -0.24
C CYS A 302 -8.33 -14.28 -0.45
N ALA A 303 -9.62 -14.67 -0.34
CA ALA A 303 -10.06 -16.03 -0.62
C ALA A 303 -9.98 -16.32 -2.13
N VAL A 304 -9.24 -17.36 -2.51
CA VAL A 304 -9.19 -17.87 -3.88
C VAL A 304 -9.51 -19.36 -3.82
N GLY A 305 -10.69 -19.75 -4.30
CA GLY A 305 -11.23 -21.10 -4.08
C GLY A 305 -11.51 -21.34 -2.58
N SER A 306 -10.94 -22.41 -2.05
CA SER A 306 -11.08 -22.80 -0.63
C SER A 306 -9.95 -22.30 0.27
N GLN A 307 -8.99 -21.52 -0.26
CA GLN A 307 -7.82 -21.07 0.47
C GLN A 307 -7.70 -19.55 0.47
N ASN A 308 -7.02 -19.02 1.48
CA ASN A 308 -6.69 -17.60 1.58
C ASN A 308 -5.25 -17.38 1.13
N TYR A 309 -5.04 -16.31 0.36
CA TYR A 309 -3.75 -15.94 -0.19
C TYR A 309 -3.48 -14.46 0.05
N MET A 310 -2.26 -14.14 0.42
CA MET A 310 -1.71 -12.81 0.23
C MET A 310 -1.40 -12.62 -1.26
N VAL A 311 -1.50 -11.39 -1.76
CA VAL A 311 -1.28 -11.11 -3.19
C VAL A 311 0.11 -11.55 -3.67
N TYR A 312 1.13 -11.47 -2.82
CA TYR A 312 2.47 -11.90 -3.19
C TYR A 312 2.58 -13.40 -3.47
N HIS A 313 1.77 -14.26 -2.85
CA HIS A 313 1.75 -15.69 -3.18
C HIS A 313 1.36 -15.92 -4.66
N LEU A 314 0.52 -15.05 -5.21
CA LEU A 314 0.15 -15.11 -6.62
C LEU A 314 1.30 -14.60 -7.50
N LEU A 315 1.92 -13.48 -7.12
CA LEU A 315 2.98 -12.82 -7.89
C LEU A 315 4.27 -13.64 -7.91
N ASP A 316 4.65 -14.26 -6.78
CA ASP A 316 5.86 -15.09 -6.65
C ASP A 316 5.84 -16.31 -7.60
N ASN A 317 4.65 -16.70 -8.09
CA ASN A 317 4.49 -17.82 -9.02
C ASN A 317 4.24 -17.38 -10.47
N VAL A 318 4.35 -16.09 -10.77
CA VAL A 318 4.14 -15.59 -12.14
C VAL A 318 5.41 -15.74 -12.97
N ALA A 319 5.29 -16.42 -14.11
CA ALA A 319 6.41 -16.52 -15.05
C ALA A 319 6.82 -15.14 -15.61
N GLY A 320 8.11 -14.89 -15.71
CA GLY A 320 8.67 -13.64 -16.21
C GLY A 320 8.91 -12.58 -15.12
N LEU A 321 8.77 -12.92 -13.85
CA LEU A 321 9.25 -12.15 -12.72
C LEU A 321 10.35 -12.91 -11.98
N GLU A 322 11.52 -12.31 -11.88
CA GLU A 322 12.63 -12.76 -11.03
C GLU A 322 12.51 -12.04 -9.69
N ILE A 323 12.48 -12.78 -8.59
CA ILE A 323 12.44 -12.19 -7.24
C ILE A 323 13.86 -11.75 -6.90
N LEU A 324 14.08 -10.45 -6.75
CA LEU A 324 15.36 -9.88 -6.27
C LEU A 324 15.39 -9.83 -4.75
N GLU A 325 14.24 -9.50 -4.14
CA GLU A 325 14.12 -9.32 -2.71
C GLU A 325 12.71 -9.70 -2.25
N SER A 326 12.62 -10.34 -1.08
CA SER A 326 11.36 -10.77 -0.51
C SER A 326 11.40 -10.73 1.01
N SER A 327 10.35 -10.17 1.61
CA SER A 327 10.08 -10.28 3.04
C SER A 327 8.57 -10.34 3.26
N ASP A 328 8.11 -11.33 4.02
CA ASP A 328 6.69 -11.54 4.27
C ASP A 328 6.15 -10.60 5.37
N SER A 329 7.04 -10.04 6.19
CA SER A 329 6.64 -9.17 7.28
C SER A 329 7.81 -8.32 7.78
N VAL A 330 7.74 -7.03 7.52
CA VAL A 330 8.70 -6.03 7.98
C VAL A 330 7.98 -5.02 8.87
N TRP A 331 8.62 -4.60 9.94
CA TRP A 331 8.17 -3.50 10.75
C TRP A 331 9.00 -2.25 10.48
N TYR A 332 8.40 -1.21 9.97
CA TYR A 332 8.98 0.13 10.04
C TYR A 332 8.56 0.81 11.33
N ARG A 333 9.53 1.11 12.18
CA ARG A 333 9.34 1.77 13.47
C ARG A 333 9.83 3.20 13.39
N TYR A 334 8.94 4.14 13.68
CA TYR A 334 9.29 5.57 13.64
C TYR A 334 10.17 5.93 14.83
N PRO A 335 11.22 6.77 14.61
CA PRO A 335 11.97 7.34 15.71
C PRO A 335 11.05 8.10 16.66
N THR A 336 11.18 7.84 17.96
CA THR A 336 10.34 8.47 19.01
C THR A 336 10.65 9.95 19.18
N THR A 337 11.73 10.44 18.59
CA THR A 337 12.17 11.84 18.63
C THR A 337 11.44 12.72 17.61
N LEU A 338 10.69 12.12 16.69
CA LEU A 338 9.95 12.88 15.68
C LEU A 338 8.73 13.59 16.28
N ALA A 339 8.57 14.86 15.94
CA ALA A 339 7.44 15.68 16.34
C ALA A 339 6.44 15.80 15.18
N TYR A 340 5.19 15.40 15.43
CA TYR A 340 4.08 15.56 14.50
C TYR A 340 2.77 15.73 15.26
N PRO A 341 1.78 16.54 14.80
CA PRO A 341 0.54 16.82 15.53
C PRO A 341 -0.31 15.58 15.82
N THR A 342 -0.27 14.57 14.96
CA THR A 342 -0.96 13.30 15.15
C THR A 342 0.05 12.18 15.40
N LYS A 343 -0.38 11.14 16.14
CA LYS A 343 0.48 9.99 16.38
C LYS A 343 0.73 9.22 15.09
N ILE A 344 1.98 9.18 14.65
CA ILE A 344 2.41 8.32 13.55
C ILE A 344 2.45 6.87 14.04
N GLN A 345 1.76 5.98 13.37
CA GLN A 345 1.70 4.57 13.74
C GLN A 345 2.76 3.77 13.00
N ASN A 346 3.45 2.86 13.72
CA ASN A 346 4.39 1.93 13.09
C ASN A 346 3.69 1.12 11.98
N MET A 347 4.41 0.88 10.89
CA MET A 347 3.91 0.17 9.74
C MET A 347 4.41 -1.26 9.71
N ARG A 348 3.48 -2.21 9.55
CA ARG A 348 3.79 -3.60 9.27
C ARG A 348 3.38 -3.94 7.84
N HIS A 349 4.33 -4.37 7.03
CA HIS A 349 4.09 -4.63 5.61
C HIS A 349 4.94 -5.81 5.12
N PHE A 350 4.59 -6.37 3.97
CA PHE A 350 5.48 -7.22 3.21
C PHE A 350 6.16 -6.43 2.09
N VAL A 351 7.29 -6.92 1.60
CA VAL A 351 8.02 -6.34 0.47
C VAL A 351 8.31 -7.43 -0.55
N ARG A 352 8.14 -7.11 -1.82
CA ARG A 352 8.61 -7.89 -2.96
C ARG A 352 9.20 -6.94 -3.99
N LEU A 353 10.44 -7.17 -4.33
CA LEU A 353 11.09 -6.51 -5.47
C LEU A 353 11.35 -7.55 -6.55
N TYR A 354 10.72 -7.34 -7.68
CA TYR A 354 10.87 -8.19 -8.86
C TYR A 354 11.64 -7.46 -9.95
N ARG A 355 12.32 -8.26 -10.79
CA ARG A 355 12.83 -7.82 -12.09
C ARG A 355 12.03 -8.52 -13.18
N LYS A 356 11.64 -7.79 -14.20
CA LYS A 356 11.04 -8.36 -15.40
C LYS A 356 12.12 -9.09 -16.23
N SER A 357 11.89 -10.38 -16.52
CA SER A 357 12.76 -11.20 -17.39
C SER A 357 12.62 -10.81 -18.85
#